data_d98e83d5e9db21f46f30c869eea69833
#
_entry.id   d98e83d5e9db21f46f30c869eea69833
#
_cell.length_a   1.000
_cell.length_b   1.000
_cell.length_c   1.000
_cell.angle_alpha   90.00
_cell.angle_beta   90.00
_cell.angle_gamma   90.00
#
_symmetry.space_group_name_H-M   'P 1'
#
loop_
_entity.id
_entity.type
_entity.pdbx_description
1 polymer ?
#
loop_
_entity_poly.entity_id
_entity_poly.type
_entity_poly.pdbx_seq_one_letter_code
_entity_poly.pdbx_strand_id
1 'polypeptide(L)'
;MNWIVGNLQNALDTWNGKLSEIYMLVTQSPADFKGGAIWNIILNINGALQAIGLALLVLFFVVGVARTCTNFSELKRPEQALKLFLRFAIAKGIVTYGLELMLAVFKIIQGIVTTIMAKSSFQASAMTLPQSIIDAINKCGFFESIPLWAVTLLGGLLVTVLSFILILTVYGRFFKLYMYTAIAPIPLSSFAGEGTQNIGKSFLKSYIAVCLEGAIIVLACVIFSAFVTTSPSVDTGAATVTMVWKYVGELIFNMLVLVGTIRMSDRIVREMMGL
;
A
#
# COMPACT_ATOMS: atom_id res chain seq x y z
N MET A 1 32.83 -12.45 -21.28
CA MET A 1 31.81 -12.86 -20.28
C MET A 1 31.01 -11.74 -19.65
N ASN A 2 31.23 -10.49 -20.00
CA ASN A 2 30.49 -9.31 -19.47
C ASN A 2 28.94 -9.39 -19.60
N TRP A 3 28.41 -10.12 -20.56
CA TRP A 3 26.99 -10.27 -20.79
C TRP A 3 26.25 -11.12 -19.70
N ILE A 4 26.92 -12.12 -19.11
CA ILE A 4 26.35 -12.96 -18.04
C ILE A 4 26.25 -12.12 -16.74
N VAL A 5 27.33 -11.40 -16.41
CA VAL A 5 27.34 -10.45 -15.29
C VAL A 5 26.31 -9.34 -15.54
N GLY A 6 26.26 -8.83 -16.78
CA GLY A 6 25.31 -7.80 -17.19
C GLY A 6 23.83 -8.18 -16.97
N ASN A 7 23.44 -9.44 -17.21
CA ASN A 7 22.07 -9.91 -16.96
C ASN A 7 21.69 -9.78 -15.47
N LEU A 8 22.55 -10.22 -14.55
CA LEU A 8 22.30 -10.11 -13.11
C LEU A 8 22.36 -8.66 -12.63
N GLN A 9 23.32 -7.89 -13.13
CA GLN A 9 23.46 -6.48 -12.77
C GLN A 9 22.21 -5.69 -13.18
N ASN A 10 21.75 -5.81 -14.41
CA ASN A 10 20.54 -5.16 -14.90
C ASN A 10 19.29 -5.55 -14.10
N ALA A 11 19.18 -6.82 -13.70
CA ALA A 11 18.08 -7.27 -12.87
C ALA A 11 18.13 -6.64 -11.46
N LEU A 12 19.30 -6.58 -10.83
CA LEU A 12 19.50 -5.92 -9.54
C LEU A 12 19.26 -4.41 -9.63
N ASP A 13 19.72 -3.76 -10.69
CA ASP A 13 19.48 -2.33 -10.92
C ASP A 13 17.97 -2.04 -11.06
N THR A 14 17.25 -2.92 -11.77
CA THR A 14 15.78 -2.85 -11.86
C THR A 14 15.13 -3.00 -10.50
N TRP A 15 15.56 -3.96 -9.69
CA TRP A 15 15.07 -4.16 -8.33
C TRP A 15 15.33 -2.95 -7.43
N ASN A 16 16.57 -2.47 -7.40
CA ASN A 16 16.97 -1.31 -6.60
C ASN A 16 16.22 -0.05 -7.02
N GLY A 17 16.02 0.14 -8.33
CA GLY A 17 15.21 1.23 -8.87
C GLY A 17 13.77 1.16 -8.40
N LYS A 18 13.14 -0.04 -8.38
CA LYS A 18 11.77 -0.22 -7.90
C LYS A 18 11.65 -0.05 -6.39
N LEU A 19 12.62 -0.48 -5.60
CA LEU A 19 12.67 -0.19 -4.17
C LEU A 19 12.76 1.32 -3.92
N SER A 20 13.62 2.03 -4.61
CA SER A 20 13.71 3.50 -4.50
C SER A 20 12.40 4.19 -4.89
N GLU A 21 11.73 3.73 -5.96
CA GLU A 21 10.42 4.24 -6.37
C GLU A 21 9.36 4.03 -5.28
N ILE A 22 9.36 2.89 -4.58
CA ILE A 22 8.43 2.61 -3.47
C ILE A 22 8.58 3.64 -2.36
N TYR A 23 9.81 4.00 -1.99
CA TYR A 23 10.04 5.00 -0.94
C TYR A 23 9.42 6.35 -1.29
N MET A 24 9.59 6.79 -2.52
CA MET A 24 8.96 8.03 -3.00
C MET A 24 7.44 7.92 -2.98
N LEU A 25 6.89 6.81 -3.46
CA LEU A 25 5.45 6.61 -3.57
C LEU A 25 4.76 6.50 -2.20
N VAL A 26 5.37 5.83 -1.22
CA VAL A 26 4.74 5.66 0.10
C VAL A 26 4.60 6.98 0.85
N THR A 27 5.52 7.93 0.62
CA THR A 27 5.48 9.27 1.19
C THR A 27 4.70 10.27 0.35
N GLN A 28 4.39 9.95 -0.93
CA GLN A 28 3.71 10.83 -1.85
C GLN A 28 2.21 10.96 -1.50
N SER A 29 1.70 12.21 -1.58
CA SER A 29 0.26 12.46 -1.47
C SER A 29 -0.50 11.88 -2.67
N PRO A 30 -1.72 11.33 -2.48
CA PRO A 30 -2.58 10.95 -3.60
C PRO A 30 -2.86 12.10 -4.57
N ALA A 31 -2.85 13.35 -4.08
CA ALA A 31 -3.06 14.53 -4.90
C ALA A 31 -1.91 14.77 -5.91
N ASP A 32 -0.69 14.38 -5.56
CA ASP A 32 0.52 14.63 -6.35
C ASP A 32 0.91 13.44 -7.24
N PHE A 33 0.27 12.28 -7.05
CA PHE A 33 0.56 11.07 -7.80
C PHE A 33 0.29 11.26 -9.29
N LYS A 34 1.30 10.93 -10.13
CA LYS A 34 1.22 11.11 -11.60
C LYS A 34 0.82 12.51 -12.05
N GLY A 35 1.30 13.53 -11.33
CA GLY A 35 1.06 14.95 -11.68
C GLY A 35 -0.36 15.45 -11.40
N GLY A 36 -1.13 14.76 -10.56
CA GLY A 36 -2.45 15.23 -10.09
C GLY A 36 -3.60 15.10 -11.08
N ALA A 37 -3.38 14.65 -12.32
CA ALA A 37 -4.45 14.53 -13.32
C ALA A 37 -5.56 13.57 -12.87
N ILE A 38 -5.19 12.42 -12.30
CA ILE A 38 -6.15 11.44 -11.76
C ILE A 38 -6.91 12.06 -10.59
N TRP A 39 -6.22 12.79 -9.73
CA TRP A 39 -6.80 13.43 -8.56
C TRP A 39 -7.91 14.40 -8.93
N ASN A 40 -7.72 15.24 -9.95
CA ASN A 40 -8.75 16.17 -10.43
C ASN A 40 -10.02 15.43 -10.91
N ILE A 41 -9.87 14.28 -11.56
CA ILE A 41 -11.01 13.45 -11.96
C ILE A 41 -11.75 12.93 -10.72
N ILE A 42 -11.04 12.47 -9.71
CA ILE A 42 -11.60 11.97 -8.46
C ILE A 42 -12.34 13.07 -7.69
N LEU A 43 -11.80 14.30 -7.66
CA LEU A 43 -12.46 15.47 -7.07
C LEU A 43 -13.78 15.78 -7.75
N ASN A 44 -13.80 15.77 -9.09
CA ASN A 44 -15.02 16.02 -9.86
C ASN A 44 -16.09 14.94 -9.61
N ILE A 45 -15.69 13.67 -9.55
CA ILE A 45 -16.61 12.56 -9.24
C ILE A 45 -17.13 12.68 -7.81
N ASN A 46 -16.27 12.94 -6.84
CA ASN A 46 -16.67 13.12 -5.44
C ASN A 46 -17.67 14.27 -5.29
N GLY A 47 -17.42 15.42 -5.94
CA GLY A 47 -18.32 16.56 -5.95
C GLY A 47 -19.71 16.23 -6.55
N ALA A 48 -19.75 15.49 -7.65
CA ALA A 48 -21.01 15.03 -8.24
C ALA A 48 -21.76 14.06 -7.31
N LEU A 49 -21.05 13.14 -6.66
CA LEU A 49 -21.62 12.18 -5.71
C LEU A 49 -22.04 12.82 -4.38
N GLN A 50 -21.52 14.00 -4.03
CA GLN A 50 -21.89 14.72 -2.82
C GLN A 50 -23.38 15.09 -2.81
N ALA A 51 -23.94 15.51 -3.95
CA ALA A 51 -25.39 15.80 -4.07
C ALA A 51 -26.22 14.53 -3.79
N ILE A 52 -25.80 13.38 -4.33
CA ILE A 52 -26.43 12.08 -4.08
C ILE A 52 -26.30 11.69 -2.62
N GLY A 53 -25.11 11.87 -2.04
CA GLY A 53 -24.85 11.62 -0.62
C GLY A 53 -25.75 12.43 0.30
N LEU A 54 -25.98 13.71 -0.01
CA LEU A 54 -26.90 14.56 0.75
C LEU A 54 -28.36 14.12 0.62
N ALA A 55 -28.80 13.66 -0.56
CA ALA A 55 -30.13 13.09 -0.74
C ALA A 55 -30.31 11.79 0.08
N LEU A 56 -29.31 10.89 0.03
CA LEU A 56 -29.29 9.67 0.84
C LEU A 56 -29.24 9.97 2.35
N LEU A 57 -28.56 11.02 2.76
CA LEU A 57 -28.51 11.47 4.15
C LEU A 57 -29.91 11.78 4.69
N VAL A 58 -30.71 12.50 3.89
CA VAL A 58 -32.10 12.79 4.26
C VAL A 58 -32.90 11.49 4.36
N LEU A 59 -32.74 10.58 3.40
CA LEU A 59 -33.43 9.29 3.41
C LEU A 59 -33.06 8.46 4.65
N PHE A 60 -31.76 8.32 4.95
CA PHE A 60 -31.32 7.60 6.15
C PHE A 60 -31.78 8.26 7.43
N PHE A 61 -31.83 9.58 7.47
CA PHE A 61 -32.39 10.32 8.60
C PHE A 61 -33.86 10.00 8.82
N VAL A 62 -34.69 10.07 7.77
CA VAL A 62 -36.14 9.76 7.84
C VAL A 62 -36.35 8.31 8.29
N VAL A 63 -35.60 7.35 7.73
CA VAL A 63 -35.65 5.94 8.16
C VAL A 63 -35.24 5.80 9.62
N GLY A 64 -34.20 6.50 10.05
CA GLY A 64 -33.73 6.52 11.44
C GLY A 64 -34.78 7.05 12.40
N VAL A 65 -35.41 8.19 12.05
CA VAL A 65 -36.53 8.78 12.81
C VAL A 65 -37.69 7.80 12.89
N ALA A 66 -38.11 7.19 11.77
CA ALA A 66 -39.21 6.24 11.72
C ALA A 66 -38.98 5.04 12.65
N ARG A 67 -37.73 4.53 12.73
CA ARG A 67 -37.37 3.42 13.64
C ARG A 67 -37.38 3.83 15.11
N THR A 68 -36.96 5.06 15.42
CA THR A 68 -36.95 5.58 16.79
C THR A 68 -38.36 5.94 17.27
N CYS A 69 -39.27 6.32 16.35
CA CYS A 69 -40.62 6.77 16.61
C CYS A 69 -41.64 5.62 16.75
N THR A 70 -41.24 4.37 16.87
CA THR A 70 -42.17 3.25 17.09
C THR A 70 -42.99 3.42 18.39
N ASN A 71 -42.54 4.27 19.32
CA ASN A 71 -43.28 4.72 20.49
C ASN A 71 -43.47 6.26 20.45
N PHE A 72 -44.62 6.71 19.98
CA PHE A 72 -45.00 8.14 19.90
C PHE A 72 -44.85 8.92 21.23
N SER A 73 -44.86 8.23 22.37
CA SER A 73 -44.65 8.85 23.67
C SER A 73 -43.22 9.35 23.94
N GLU A 74 -42.21 8.78 23.24
CA GLU A 74 -40.82 9.20 23.39
C GLU A 74 -40.46 10.45 22.59
N LEU A 75 -41.16 10.71 21.49
CA LEU A 75 -41.00 11.96 20.69
C LEU A 75 -41.44 13.22 21.41
N LYS A 76 -42.24 13.10 22.44
CA LYS A 76 -42.67 14.25 23.25
C LYS A 76 -41.54 14.80 24.16
N ARG A 77 -40.40 14.13 24.24
CA ARG A 77 -39.25 14.61 25.02
C ARG A 77 -38.36 15.51 24.15
N PRO A 78 -38.25 16.79 24.45
CA PRO A 78 -37.46 17.74 23.66
C PRO A 78 -35.99 17.33 23.53
N GLU A 79 -35.45 16.56 24.49
CA GLU A 79 -34.07 16.02 24.50
C GLU A 79 -33.82 15.04 23.35
N GLN A 80 -34.80 14.23 22.98
CA GLN A 80 -34.67 13.28 21.88
C GLN A 80 -34.70 13.96 20.51
N ALA A 81 -35.60 14.96 20.35
CA ALA A 81 -35.65 15.78 19.15
C ALA A 81 -34.32 16.51 18.95
N LEU A 82 -33.71 17.04 20.03
CA LEU A 82 -32.38 17.69 19.95
C LEU A 82 -31.28 16.71 19.55
N LYS A 83 -31.26 15.48 20.09
CA LYS A 83 -30.30 14.44 19.69
C LYS A 83 -30.41 14.08 18.20
N LEU A 84 -31.59 13.93 17.69
CA LEU A 84 -31.85 13.65 16.27
C LEU A 84 -31.34 14.79 15.39
N PHE A 85 -31.68 16.03 15.75
CA PHE A 85 -31.23 17.21 15.03
C PHE A 85 -29.70 17.33 15.03
N LEU A 86 -29.07 17.15 16.19
CA LEU A 86 -27.62 17.20 16.31
C LEU A 86 -26.94 16.11 15.46
N ARG A 87 -27.51 14.89 15.47
CA ARG A 87 -27.03 13.80 14.61
C ARG A 87 -27.11 14.17 13.13
N PHE A 88 -28.24 14.73 12.70
CA PHE A 88 -28.41 15.17 11.31
C PHE A 88 -27.39 16.26 10.95
N ALA A 89 -27.20 17.27 11.82
CA ALA A 89 -26.26 18.35 11.59
C ALA A 89 -24.81 17.83 11.47
N ILE A 90 -24.40 16.91 12.39
CA ILE A 90 -23.07 16.28 12.34
C ILE A 90 -22.93 15.44 11.04
N ALA A 91 -23.93 14.61 10.71
CA ALA A 91 -23.86 13.78 9.52
C ALA A 91 -23.81 14.64 8.23
N LYS A 92 -24.55 15.74 8.17
CA LYS A 92 -24.45 16.72 7.08
C LYS A 92 -23.04 17.30 6.98
N GLY A 93 -22.46 17.70 8.12
CA GLY A 93 -21.05 18.16 8.17
C GLY A 93 -20.08 17.12 7.66
N ILE A 94 -20.23 15.85 8.08
CA ILE A 94 -19.38 14.74 7.63
C ILE A 94 -19.49 14.51 6.11
N VAL A 95 -20.66 14.60 5.52
CA VAL A 95 -20.84 14.45 4.06
C VAL A 95 -20.28 15.66 3.32
N THR A 96 -20.52 16.87 3.82
CA THR A 96 -20.07 18.12 3.18
C THR A 96 -18.55 18.25 3.21
N TYR A 97 -17.92 17.95 4.35
CA TYR A 97 -16.46 18.04 4.56
C TYR A 97 -15.78 16.68 4.52
N GLY A 98 -16.43 15.69 3.90
CA GLY A 98 -15.93 14.31 3.87
C GLY A 98 -14.57 14.17 3.17
N LEU A 99 -14.36 14.95 2.12
CA LEU A 99 -13.08 14.97 1.39
C LEU A 99 -11.94 15.49 2.27
N GLU A 100 -12.16 16.61 2.96
CA GLU A 100 -11.19 17.21 3.86
C GLU A 100 -10.88 16.29 5.04
N LEU A 101 -11.90 15.60 5.56
CA LEU A 101 -11.73 14.60 6.61
C LEU A 101 -10.83 13.46 6.14
N MET A 102 -11.07 12.92 4.94
CA MET A 102 -10.27 11.84 4.38
C MET A 102 -8.82 12.29 4.13
N LEU A 103 -8.61 13.49 3.61
CA LEU A 103 -7.28 14.06 3.43
C LEU A 103 -6.56 14.30 4.77
N ALA A 104 -7.27 14.74 5.81
CA ALA A 104 -6.69 14.90 7.15
C ALA A 104 -6.23 13.56 7.72
N VAL A 105 -7.03 12.50 7.60
CA VAL A 105 -6.66 11.13 8.00
C VAL A 105 -5.41 10.67 7.24
N PHE A 106 -5.37 10.90 5.93
CA PHE A 106 -4.20 10.54 5.13
C PHE A 106 -2.93 11.27 5.61
N LYS A 107 -3.01 12.59 5.87
CA LYS A 107 -1.88 13.39 6.38
C LYS A 107 -1.36 12.89 7.72
N ILE A 108 -2.25 12.52 8.64
CA ILE A 108 -1.86 11.95 9.95
C ILE A 108 -1.06 10.66 9.74
N ILE A 109 -1.54 9.77 8.87
CA ILE A 109 -0.88 8.49 8.61
C ILE A 109 0.43 8.70 7.84
N GLN A 110 0.48 9.67 6.93
CA GLN A 110 1.73 10.06 6.27
C GLN A 110 2.78 10.53 7.30
N GLY A 111 2.37 11.25 8.35
CA GLY A 111 3.22 11.61 9.48
C GLY A 111 3.77 10.37 10.22
N ILE A 112 2.99 9.30 10.36
CA ILE A 112 3.46 8.02 10.92
C ILE A 112 4.53 7.41 10.01
N VAL A 113 4.28 7.35 8.70
CA VAL A 113 5.23 6.83 7.70
C VAL A 113 6.57 7.57 7.76
N THR A 114 6.54 8.90 7.74
CA THR A 114 7.77 9.72 7.81
C THR A 114 8.51 9.54 9.14
N THR A 115 7.78 9.35 10.25
CA THR A 115 8.38 9.08 11.56
C THR A 115 9.10 7.72 11.59
N ILE A 116 8.49 6.67 11.03
CA ILE A 116 9.11 5.34 10.91
C ILE A 116 10.40 5.45 10.08
N MET A 117 10.35 6.13 8.94
CA MET A 117 11.51 6.32 8.06
C MET A 117 12.64 7.08 8.75
N ALA A 118 12.33 8.15 9.47
CA ALA A 118 13.33 8.95 10.18
C ALA A 118 14.01 8.19 11.33
N LYS A 119 13.26 7.32 12.03
CA LYS A 119 13.80 6.54 13.16
C LYS A 119 14.59 5.31 12.72
N SER A 120 14.31 4.76 11.56
CA SER A 120 14.97 3.56 11.06
C SER A 120 16.33 3.84 10.42
N SER A 121 16.75 5.11 10.27
CA SER A 121 17.95 5.51 9.48
C SER A 121 17.95 4.80 8.11
N PHE A 122 16.78 4.52 7.59
CA PHE A 122 16.59 3.63 6.47
C PHE A 122 17.09 4.32 5.20
N GLN A 123 18.19 3.82 4.70
CA GLN A 123 18.60 3.99 3.31
C GLN A 123 18.30 2.68 2.60
N ALA A 124 17.64 2.75 1.43
CA ALA A 124 17.49 1.59 0.58
C ALA A 124 18.90 1.06 0.26
N SER A 125 19.35 0.07 1.04
CA SER A 125 20.63 -0.57 0.77
C SER A 125 20.55 -1.22 -0.58
N ALA A 126 21.19 -0.61 -1.57
CA ALA A 126 21.23 -1.15 -2.92
C ALA A 126 21.87 -2.54 -2.86
N MET A 127 21.17 -3.54 -3.37
CA MET A 127 21.73 -4.87 -3.55
C MET A 127 22.76 -4.78 -4.67
N THR A 128 24.01 -5.14 -4.35
CA THR A 128 25.13 -5.17 -5.30
C THR A 128 25.59 -6.59 -5.51
N LEU A 129 26.04 -6.89 -6.72
CA LEU A 129 26.61 -8.18 -7.04
C LEU A 129 27.99 -8.31 -6.34
N PRO A 130 28.23 -9.35 -5.51
CA PRO A 130 29.52 -9.54 -4.86
C PRO A 130 30.66 -9.71 -5.87
N GLN A 131 31.81 -9.11 -5.59
CA GLN A 131 32.97 -9.20 -6.48
C GLN A 131 33.42 -10.66 -6.69
N SER A 132 33.28 -11.52 -5.67
CA SER A 132 33.59 -12.95 -5.75
C SER A 132 32.76 -13.68 -6.81
N ILE A 133 31.48 -13.31 -6.99
CA ILE A 133 30.60 -13.84 -8.04
C ILE A 133 31.05 -13.35 -9.41
N ILE A 134 31.37 -12.07 -9.53
CA ILE A 134 31.88 -11.47 -10.78
C ILE A 134 33.16 -12.16 -11.21
N ASP A 135 34.10 -12.35 -10.29
CA ASP A 135 35.39 -12.98 -10.55
C ASP A 135 35.26 -14.45 -10.94
N ALA A 136 34.33 -15.16 -10.28
CA ALA A 136 34.03 -16.54 -10.61
C ALA A 136 33.42 -16.69 -12.03
N ILE A 137 32.48 -15.83 -12.39
CA ILE A 137 31.88 -15.80 -13.73
C ILE A 137 32.98 -15.50 -14.79
N ASN A 138 33.85 -14.55 -14.51
CA ASN A 138 34.89 -14.14 -15.47
C ASN A 138 36.01 -15.20 -15.66
N LYS A 139 36.21 -16.07 -14.67
CA LYS A 139 37.20 -17.19 -14.74
C LYS A 139 36.66 -18.44 -15.42
N CYS A 140 35.35 -18.53 -15.66
CA CYS A 140 34.68 -19.68 -16.30
C CYS A 140 35.17 -19.94 -17.71
N GLY A 141 35.33 -21.22 -18.06
CA GLY A 141 35.57 -21.68 -19.42
C GLY A 141 34.36 -21.52 -20.33
N PHE A 142 34.57 -21.62 -21.64
CA PHE A 142 33.47 -21.46 -22.64
C PHE A 142 32.35 -22.48 -22.45
N PHE A 143 32.65 -23.74 -22.14
CA PHE A 143 31.63 -24.77 -21.94
C PHE A 143 30.84 -24.60 -20.65
N GLU A 144 31.42 -24.04 -19.61
CA GLU A 144 30.76 -23.71 -18.35
C GLU A 144 29.90 -22.45 -18.45
N SER A 145 30.17 -21.60 -19.44
CA SER A 145 29.41 -20.36 -19.66
C SER A 145 27.97 -20.60 -20.15
N ILE A 146 27.70 -21.72 -20.83
CA ILE A 146 26.36 -22.03 -21.36
C ILE A 146 25.34 -22.29 -20.24
N PRO A 147 25.56 -23.24 -19.28
CA PRO A 147 24.64 -23.44 -18.17
C PRO A 147 24.59 -22.21 -17.25
N LEU A 148 25.70 -21.51 -17.08
CA LEU A 148 25.77 -20.30 -16.28
C LEU A 148 24.90 -19.17 -16.87
N TRP A 149 24.89 -19.02 -18.18
CA TRP A 149 24.01 -18.10 -18.88
C TRP A 149 22.53 -18.42 -18.63
N ALA A 150 22.15 -19.68 -18.77
CA ALA A 150 20.77 -20.08 -18.54
C ALA A 150 20.32 -19.76 -17.11
N VAL A 151 21.17 -20.02 -16.10
CA VAL A 151 20.92 -19.72 -14.70
C VAL A 151 20.76 -18.22 -14.47
N THR A 152 21.65 -17.40 -15.00
CA THR A 152 21.61 -15.94 -14.82
C THR A 152 20.48 -15.29 -15.59
N LEU A 153 20.10 -15.82 -16.75
CA LEU A 153 18.94 -15.35 -17.52
C LEU A 153 17.64 -15.63 -16.77
N LEU A 154 17.43 -16.87 -16.31
CA LEU A 154 16.25 -17.25 -15.54
C LEU A 154 16.16 -16.49 -14.22
N GLY A 155 17.29 -16.39 -13.51
CA GLY A 155 17.36 -15.60 -12.26
C GLY A 155 17.05 -14.15 -12.49
N GLY A 156 17.64 -13.51 -13.49
CA GLY A 156 17.37 -12.13 -13.87
C GLY A 156 15.92 -11.88 -14.25
N LEU A 157 15.31 -12.80 -14.98
CA LEU A 157 13.89 -12.73 -15.35
C LEU A 157 13.00 -12.80 -14.10
N LEU A 158 13.27 -13.74 -13.19
CA LEU A 158 12.51 -13.85 -11.93
C LEU A 158 12.65 -12.59 -11.06
N VAL A 159 13.86 -12.06 -10.89
CA VAL A 159 14.11 -10.81 -10.15
C VAL A 159 13.32 -9.65 -10.78
N THR A 160 13.32 -9.54 -12.09
CA THR A 160 12.58 -8.50 -12.81
C THR A 160 11.07 -8.64 -12.59
N VAL A 161 10.52 -9.85 -12.69
CA VAL A 161 9.09 -10.12 -12.42
C VAL A 161 8.72 -9.76 -10.98
N LEU A 162 9.55 -10.15 -9.99
CA LEU A 162 9.34 -9.80 -8.60
C LEU A 162 9.36 -8.29 -8.37
N SER A 163 10.24 -7.56 -9.04
CA SER A 163 10.32 -6.10 -9.01
C SER A 163 9.03 -5.44 -9.50
N PHE A 164 8.43 -5.96 -10.58
CA PHE A 164 7.14 -5.48 -11.10
C PHE A 164 5.97 -5.81 -10.16
N ILE A 165 5.95 -7.01 -9.58
CA ILE A 165 4.91 -7.38 -8.61
C ILE A 165 4.95 -6.45 -7.40
N LEU A 166 6.13 -6.13 -6.93
CA LEU A 166 6.37 -5.26 -5.79
C LEU A 166 5.80 -3.85 -6.05
N ILE A 167 6.19 -3.21 -7.15
CA ILE A 167 5.72 -1.85 -7.46
C ILE A 167 4.22 -1.82 -7.80
N LEU A 168 3.69 -2.86 -8.44
CA LEU A 168 2.26 -2.97 -8.75
C LEU A 168 1.40 -3.02 -7.49
N THR A 169 1.89 -3.65 -6.41
CA THR A 169 1.19 -3.68 -5.11
C THR A 169 1.07 -2.27 -4.53
N VAL A 170 2.13 -1.46 -4.63
CA VAL A 170 2.13 -0.07 -4.15
C VAL A 170 1.22 0.82 -4.98
N TYR A 171 1.22 0.65 -6.30
CA TYR A 171 0.27 1.37 -7.17
C TYR A 171 -1.18 0.99 -6.87
N GLY A 172 -1.46 -0.30 -6.61
CA GLY A 172 -2.78 -0.77 -6.21
C GLY A 172 -3.35 -0.04 -5.00
N ARG A 173 -2.51 0.35 -4.02
CA ARG A 173 -2.90 1.18 -2.88
C ARG A 173 -3.44 2.54 -3.32
N PHE A 174 -2.77 3.23 -4.26
CA PHE A 174 -3.27 4.52 -4.76
C PHE A 174 -4.63 4.40 -5.43
N PHE A 175 -4.83 3.36 -6.26
CA PHE A 175 -6.14 3.12 -6.87
C PHE A 175 -7.22 2.86 -5.82
N LYS A 176 -6.92 2.09 -4.76
CA LYS A 176 -7.85 1.91 -3.63
C LYS A 176 -8.18 3.26 -2.99
N LEU A 177 -7.18 4.10 -2.67
CA LEU A 177 -7.38 5.42 -2.10
C LEU A 177 -8.29 6.30 -2.97
N TYR A 178 -8.08 6.30 -4.27
CA TYR A 178 -8.91 7.05 -5.22
C TYR A 178 -10.36 6.55 -5.24
N MET A 179 -10.58 5.23 -5.30
CA MET A 179 -11.93 4.67 -5.27
C MET A 179 -12.66 5.03 -3.97
N TYR A 180 -12.00 4.88 -2.82
CA TYR A 180 -12.59 5.27 -1.54
C TYR A 180 -12.93 6.75 -1.51
N THR A 181 -12.02 7.61 -1.98
CA THR A 181 -12.23 9.07 -1.99
C THR A 181 -13.36 9.46 -2.91
N ALA A 182 -13.46 8.87 -4.11
CA ALA A 182 -14.50 9.17 -5.06
C ALA A 182 -15.90 8.88 -4.51
N ILE A 183 -16.12 7.70 -3.91
CA ILE A 183 -17.45 7.24 -3.45
C ILE A 183 -17.77 7.65 -2.01
N ALA A 184 -16.88 8.33 -1.32
CA ALA A 184 -17.01 8.67 0.10
C ALA A 184 -18.36 9.29 0.51
N PRO A 185 -18.98 10.22 -0.25
CA PRO A 185 -20.25 10.84 0.15
C PRO A 185 -21.39 9.85 0.39
N ILE A 186 -21.40 8.72 -0.34
CA ILE A 186 -22.46 7.71 -0.24
C ILE A 186 -22.42 6.98 1.11
N PRO A 187 -21.35 6.27 1.51
CA PRO A 187 -21.32 5.59 2.80
C PRO A 187 -21.29 6.57 3.99
N LEU A 188 -20.73 7.78 3.83
CA LEU A 188 -20.72 8.78 4.90
C LEU A 188 -22.14 9.31 5.21
N SER A 189 -23.07 9.33 4.25
CA SER A 189 -24.46 9.72 4.48
C SER A 189 -25.18 8.83 5.50
N SER A 190 -24.73 7.58 5.66
CA SER A 190 -25.33 6.60 6.59
C SER A 190 -25.20 6.96 8.07
N PHE A 191 -24.34 7.94 8.40
CA PHE A 191 -24.25 8.45 9.78
C PHE A 191 -25.49 9.15 10.28
N ALA A 192 -26.37 9.60 9.38
CA ALA A 192 -27.62 10.27 9.72
C ALA A 192 -28.66 9.34 10.37
N GLY A 193 -28.68 8.06 9.98
CA GLY A 193 -29.72 7.12 10.43
C GLY A 193 -29.29 6.28 11.62
N GLU A 194 -30.23 6.01 12.53
CA GLU A 194 -30.02 5.03 13.59
C GLU A 194 -30.06 3.61 13.01
N GLY A 195 -29.02 2.82 13.32
CA GLY A 195 -28.87 1.47 12.75
C GLY A 195 -28.10 1.40 11.42
N THR A 196 -27.96 2.51 10.66
CA THR A 196 -27.18 2.55 9.41
C THR A 196 -25.75 3.03 9.61
N GLN A 197 -25.41 3.60 10.78
CA GLN A 197 -24.09 4.15 11.10
C GLN A 197 -22.93 3.16 10.91
N ASN A 198 -23.20 1.86 11.03
CA ASN A 198 -22.20 0.82 10.87
C ASN A 198 -21.59 0.82 9.47
N ILE A 199 -22.37 1.21 8.45
CA ILE A 199 -21.89 1.34 7.05
C ILE A 199 -20.80 2.41 6.99
N GLY A 200 -21.09 3.61 7.50
CA GLY A 200 -20.12 4.71 7.53
C GLY A 200 -18.90 4.42 8.39
N LYS A 201 -19.08 3.77 9.56
CA LYS A 201 -17.98 3.35 10.43
C LYS A 201 -17.08 2.32 9.74
N SER A 202 -17.65 1.29 9.11
CA SER A 202 -16.88 0.29 8.37
C SER A 202 -16.15 0.90 7.17
N PHE A 203 -16.78 1.85 6.48
CA PHE A 203 -16.15 2.59 5.40
C PHE A 203 -14.93 3.37 5.88
N LEU A 204 -15.05 4.15 6.97
CA LEU A 204 -13.93 4.90 7.55
C LEU A 204 -12.82 3.97 8.03
N LYS A 205 -13.15 2.87 8.71
CA LYS A 205 -12.17 1.86 9.10
C LYS A 205 -11.41 1.30 7.88
N SER A 206 -12.13 0.96 6.81
CA SER A 206 -11.52 0.45 5.57
C SER A 206 -10.62 1.48 4.90
N TYR A 207 -11.02 2.75 4.89
CA TYR A 207 -10.19 3.83 4.36
C TYR A 207 -8.91 4.03 5.18
N ILE A 208 -9.04 4.08 6.52
CA ILE A 208 -7.89 4.17 7.43
C ILE A 208 -6.96 2.97 7.22
N ALA A 209 -7.52 1.76 7.02
CA ALA A 209 -6.74 0.56 6.71
C ALA A 209 -5.90 0.75 5.45
N VAL A 210 -6.49 1.22 4.34
CA VAL A 210 -5.75 1.48 3.09
C VAL A 210 -4.68 2.57 3.27
N CYS A 211 -4.94 3.59 4.09
CA CYS A 211 -3.93 4.58 4.42
C CYS A 211 -2.76 3.96 5.20
N LEU A 212 -3.04 3.14 6.23
CA LEU A 212 -2.04 2.46 7.06
C LEU A 212 -1.23 1.39 6.31
N GLU A 213 -1.78 0.84 5.21
CA GLU A 213 -1.04 -0.10 4.35
C GLU A 213 0.34 0.45 3.96
N GLY A 214 0.45 1.77 3.72
CA GLY A 214 1.73 2.43 3.46
C GLY A 214 2.74 2.35 4.62
N ALA A 215 2.29 2.47 5.85
CA ALA A 215 3.14 2.34 7.02
C ALA A 215 3.66 0.90 7.18
N ILE A 216 2.81 -0.11 6.93
CA ILE A 216 3.23 -1.52 6.95
C ILE A 216 4.21 -1.83 5.83
N ILE A 217 4.02 -1.27 4.63
CA ILE A 217 4.97 -1.43 3.51
C ILE A 217 6.35 -0.90 3.91
N VAL A 218 6.43 0.31 4.48
CA VAL A 218 7.71 0.87 4.95
C VAL A 218 8.32 0.01 6.04
N LEU A 219 7.52 -0.42 7.01
CA LEU A 219 8.00 -1.28 8.09
C LEU A 219 8.54 -2.62 7.55
N ALA A 220 7.85 -3.22 6.58
CA ALA A 220 8.32 -4.43 5.89
C ALA A 220 9.67 -4.21 5.20
N CYS A 221 9.85 -3.07 4.52
CA CYS A 221 11.12 -2.72 3.91
C CYS A 221 12.24 -2.52 4.94
N VAL A 222 11.94 -1.87 6.09
CA VAL A 222 12.91 -1.68 7.19
C VAL A 222 13.34 -3.02 7.78
N ILE A 223 12.38 -3.90 8.07
CA ILE A 223 12.66 -5.25 8.60
C ILE A 223 13.49 -6.05 7.59
N PHE A 224 13.11 -5.98 6.31
CA PHE A 224 13.82 -6.66 5.24
C PHE A 224 15.26 -6.18 5.12
N SER A 225 15.53 -4.88 5.21
CA SER A 225 16.89 -4.36 5.15
C SER A 225 17.77 -4.89 6.28
N ALA A 226 17.20 -5.04 7.48
CA ALA A 226 17.87 -5.65 8.61
C ALA A 226 18.08 -7.17 8.43
N PHE A 227 17.13 -7.84 7.79
CA PHE A 227 17.19 -9.28 7.50
C PHE A 227 18.29 -9.62 6.47
N VAL A 228 18.47 -8.78 5.45
CA VAL A 228 19.41 -9.00 4.33
C VAL A 228 20.83 -8.48 4.62
N THR A 229 21.10 -7.95 5.82
CA THR A 229 22.44 -7.45 6.21
C THR A 229 23.54 -8.53 6.15
N THR A 230 23.16 -9.80 6.21
CA THR A 230 24.05 -10.93 5.91
C THR A 230 23.96 -11.21 4.40
N SER A 231 24.97 -10.78 3.63
CA SER A 231 25.07 -11.15 2.20
C SER A 231 24.97 -12.67 2.05
N PRO A 232 24.33 -13.16 0.97
CA PRO A 232 24.28 -14.59 0.69
C PRO A 232 25.68 -15.22 0.79
N SER A 233 25.81 -16.33 1.49
CA SER A 233 27.09 -17.00 1.71
C SER A 233 27.62 -17.53 0.38
N VAL A 234 28.77 -16.99 -0.05
CA VAL A 234 29.42 -17.43 -1.28
C VAL A 234 30.40 -18.58 -0.93
N ASP A 235 30.02 -19.79 -1.29
CA ASP A 235 30.85 -20.99 -1.13
C ASP A 235 31.93 -21.00 -2.24
N THR A 236 33.10 -20.47 -1.91
CA THR A 236 34.23 -20.38 -2.85
C THR A 236 34.87 -21.72 -3.21
N GLY A 237 34.51 -22.82 -2.54
CA GLY A 237 35.01 -24.16 -2.82
C GLY A 237 34.15 -24.96 -3.81
N ALA A 238 32.96 -24.46 -4.16
CA ALA A 238 32.05 -25.14 -5.09
C ALA A 238 32.39 -24.80 -6.56
N ALA A 239 31.93 -25.66 -7.49
CA ALA A 239 32.01 -25.38 -8.92
C ALA A 239 31.24 -24.07 -9.22
N THR A 240 31.74 -23.24 -10.13
CA THR A 240 31.24 -21.87 -10.39
C THR A 240 29.74 -21.84 -10.70
N VAL A 241 29.24 -22.80 -11.50
CA VAL A 241 27.80 -22.90 -11.82
C VAL A 241 26.98 -23.12 -10.54
N THR A 242 27.43 -24.01 -9.64
CA THR A 242 26.75 -24.30 -8.37
C THR A 242 26.81 -23.09 -7.41
N MET A 243 27.92 -22.38 -7.38
CA MET A 243 28.09 -21.17 -6.56
C MET A 243 27.12 -20.05 -7.00
N VAL A 244 27.05 -19.80 -8.32
CA VAL A 244 26.15 -18.78 -8.87
C VAL A 244 24.68 -19.21 -8.70
N TRP A 245 24.37 -20.50 -8.87
CA TRP A 245 23.01 -21.01 -8.66
C TRP A 245 22.54 -20.82 -7.22
N LYS A 246 23.37 -21.16 -6.24
CA LYS A 246 23.08 -20.94 -4.81
C LYS A 246 22.86 -19.45 -4.52
N TYR A 247 23.77 -18.59 -5.00
CA TYR A 247 23.65 -17.14 -4.82
C TYR A 247 22.34 -16.58 -5.39
N VAL A 248 22.03 -16.93 -6.64
CA VAL A 248 20.77 -16.50 -7.31
C VAL A 248 19.54 -17.03 -6.57
N GLY A 249 19.59 -18.28 -6.09
CA GLY A 249 18.53 -18.89 -5.30
C GLY A 249 18.26 -18.15 -3.99
N GLU A 250 19.30 -17.85 -3.21
CA GLU A 250 19.18 -17.06 -1.97
C GLU A 250 18.69 -15.63 -2.24
N LEU A 251 19.20 -15.01 -3.30
CA LEU A 251 18.77 -13.69 -3.72
C LEU A 251 17.26 -13.68 -4.02
N ILE A 252 16.78 -14.60 -4.84
CA ILE A 252 15.36 -14.74 -5.19
C ILE A 252 14.53 -15.04 -3.94
N PHE A 253 15.00 -15.92 -3.06
CA PHE A 253 14.30 -16.23 -1.81
C PHE A 253 14.12 -14.97 -0.94
N ASN A 254 15.17 -14.19 -0.75
CA ASN A 254 15.10 -12.94 0.00
C ASN A 254 14.10 -11.96 -0.64
N MET A 255 14.13 -11.80 -1.96
CA MET A 255 13.19 -10.95 -2.69
C MET A 255 11.75 -11.46 -2.56
N LEU A 256 11.52 -12.76 -2.59
CA LEU A 256 10.20 -13.37 -2.38
C LEU A 256 9.66 -13.08 -0.98
N VAL A 257 10.52 -13.12 0.05
CA VAL A 257 10.13 -12.76 1.43
C VAL A 257 9.63 -11.32 1.49
N LEU A 258 10.33 -10.37 0.87
CA LEU A 258 9.89 -8.96 0.84
C LEU A 258 8.58 -8.80 0.08
N VAL A 259 8.50 -9.34 -1.14
CA VAL A 259 7.30 -9.26 -1.99
C VAL A 259 6.10 -9.89 -1.28
N GLY A 260 6.30 -11.05 -0.65
CA GLY A 260 5.27 -11.73 0.14
C GLY A 260 4.77 -10.87 1.30
N THR A 261 5.69 -10.30 2.08
CA THR A 261 5.36 -9.43 3.22
C THR A 261 4.61 -8.17 2.78
N ILE A 262 5.06 -7.52 1.70
CA ILE A 262 4.37 -6.33 1.16
C ILE A 262 2.97 -6.68 0.63
N ARG A 263 2.79 -7.83 -0.03
CA ARG A 263 1.45 -8.28 -0.47
C ARG A 263 0.51 -8.61 0.71
N MET A 264 1.05 -9.03 1.83
CA MET A 264 0.28 -9.30 3.05
C MET A 264 -0.10 -8.02 3.81
N SER A 265 0.45 -6.86 3.48
CA SER A 265 0.22 -5.60 4.21
C SER A 265 -1.27 -5.23 4.29
N ASP A 266 -2.04 -5.37 3.22
CA ASP A 266 -3.49 -5.14 3.21
C ASP A 266 -4.22 -6.05 4.22
N ARG A 267 -3.89 -7.34 4.24
CA ARG A 267 -4.47 -8.30 5.16
C ARG A 267 -4.12 -7.98 6.62
N ILE A 268 -2.84 -7.70 6.90
CA ILE A 268 -2.37 -7.36 8.25
C ILE A 268 -3.15 -6.16 8.79
N VAL A 269 -3.29 -5.10 8.00
CA VAL A 269 -3.99 -3.89 8.45
C VAL A 269 -5.48 -4.16 8.65
N ARG A 270 -6.13 -4.92 7.77
CA ARG A 270 -7.55 -5.28 7.93
C ARG A 270 -7.78 -6.08 9.21
N GLU A 271 -6.95 -7.07 9.49
CA GLU A 271 -7.01 -7.84 10.75
C GLU A 271 -6.82 -6.93 11.98
N MET A 272 -5.86 -5.98 11.94
CA MET A 272 -5.65 -5.00 13.02
C MET A 272 -6.86 -4.08 13.23
N MET A 273 -7.59 -3.74 12.16
CA MET A 273 -8.76 -2.85 12.23
C MET A 273 -10.06 -3.59 12.55
N GLY A 274 -10.03 -4.92 12.67
CA GLY A 274 -11.21 -5.76 12.90
C GLY A 274 -12.17 -5.74 11.70
N LEU A 275 -11.63 -5.91 10.47
CA LEU A 275 -12.35 -5.92 9.20
C LEU A 275 -12.30 -7.31 8.56
#